data_9c11e290d27b8d135d769fcb0bb7a23f
#
_entry.id   9c11e290d27b8d135d769fcb0bb7a23f
#
_cell.length_a   1.000
_cell.length_b   1.000
_cell.length_c   1.000
_cell.angle_alpha   90.00
_cell.angle_beta   90.00
_cell.angle_gamma   90.00
#
_symmetry.space_group_name_H-M   'P 1'
#
loop_
_entity.id
_entity.type
_entity.pdbx_description
1 polymer ?
#
loop_
_entity_poly.entity_id
_entity_poly.type
_entity_poly.pdbx_seq_one_letter_code
_entity_poly.pdbx_strand_id
1 'polypeptide(L)'
;DEETQNIIVEGNEGYIKAKNYMKMVMPNNVKKIKKYRNKIPLFFKEKIESNLFQIFESQVKLKSGGYLVINPTEALVSIDINSGSSIKQKNVESTALDTNLEAAEEISRQIKLRDLSGLIIIDFIDMLSYSNKRLVERKLKDRCRNDRARIQIGRISNFGLLEMSRQRLRESNIKWNLKLSNETFSLKIIKLIELKSLEINSKIIKVNLNDKINKFIKENYMDDLDYFKKKNKIEINL
;
A
#
# COMPACT_ATOMS: atom_id res chain seq x y z
N ASP A 1 7.25 19.16 -5.63
CA ASP A 1 6.55 18.93 -6.90
C ASP A 1 5.67 20.12 -7.24
N GLU A 2 5.74 20.65 -8.46
CA GLU A 2 4.95 21.82 -8.89
C GLU A 2 3.44 21.51 -8.87
N GLU A 3 3.07 20.26 -9.11
CA GLU A 3 1.68 19.77 -9.09
C GLU A 3 1.08 19.66 -7.68
N THR A 4 1.89 19.72 -6.62
CA THR A 4 1.42 19.59 -5.24
C THR A 4 0.57 20.82 -4.87
N GLN A 5 -0.72 20.61 -4.66
CA GLN A 5 -1.66 21.67 -4.30
C GLN A 5 -1.72 21.94 -2.80
N ASN A 6 -1.70 20.90 -1.98
CA ASN A 6 -1.82 21.00 -0.53
C ASN A 6 -0.85 20.03 0.16
N ILE A 7 -0.28 20.49 1.28
CA ILE A 7 0.52 19.69 2.21
C ILE A 7 -0.19 19.73 3.55
N ILE A 8 -0.83 18.63 3.92
CA ILE A 8 -1.61 18.55 5.15
C ILE A 8 -0.72 17.92 6.22
N VAL A 9 -0.60 18.58 7.37
CA VAL A 9 0.27 18.13 8.47
C VAL A 9 -0.53 17.99 9.74
N GLU A 10 -0.49 16.79 10.32
CA GLU A 10 -1.07 16.46 11.61
C GLU A 10 -0.08 16.79 12.74
N GLY A 11 -0.61 17.23 13.87
CA GLY A 11 0.19 17.66 15.01
C GLY A 11 0.69 19.12 14.90
N ASN A 12 0.82 19.76 16.07
CA ASN A 12 1.21 21.17 16.10
C ASN A 12 2.69 21.38 15.82
N GLU A 13 3.52 20.54 16.40
CA GLU A 13 4.98 20.62 16.25
C GLU A 13 5.42 20.35 14.82
N GLY A 14 4.89 19.26 14.21
CA GLY A 14 5.16 18.92 12.81
C GLY A 14 4.73 20.03 11.85
N TYR A 15 3.56 20.64 12.09
CA TYR A 15 3.08 21.75 11.29
C TYR A 15 4.02 22.98 11.37
N ILE A 16 4.49 23.34 12.57
CA ILE A 16 5.41 24.48 12.77
C ILE A 16 6.75 24.19 12.07
N LYS A 17 7.32 22.99 12.27
CA LYS A 17 8.58 22.59 11.62
C LYS A 17 8.46 22.62 10.10
N ALA A 18 7.41 22.01 9.55
CA ALA A 18 7.18 22.00 8.09
C ALA A 18 7.01 23.41 7.53
N LYS A 19 6.28 24.29 8.22
CA LYS A 19 6.07 25.67 7.80
C LYS A 19 7.36 26.50 7.83
N ASN A 20 8.18 26.33 8.86
CA ASN A 20 9.46 27.03 8.97
C ASN A 20 10.43 26.55 7.89
N TYR A 21 10.52 25.24 7.66
CA TYR A 21 11.34 24.68 6.59
C TYR A 21 10.93 25.20 5.21
N MET A 22 9.62 25.21 4.92
CA MET A 22 9.11 25.71 3.65
C MET A 22 9.39 27.19 3.44
N LYS A 23 9.36 28.01 4.51
CA LYS A 23 9.72 29.44 4.43
C LYS A 23 11.17 29.64 3.97
N MET A 24 12.09 28.77 4.39
CA MET A 24 13.50 28.84 4.01
C MET A 24 13.75 28.37 2.57
N VAL A 25 13.10 27.27 2.16
CA VAL A 25 13.39 26.60 0.89
C VAL A 25 12.52 27.12 -0.26
N MET A 26 11.22 27.33 0.00
CA MET A 26 10.22 27.72 -1.02
C MET A 26 9.18 28.68 -0.45
N PRO A 27 9.53 29.96 -0.20
CA PRO A 27 8.66 30.94 0.49
C PRO A 27 7.28 31.10 -0.18
N ASN A 28 7.22 31.06 -1.49
CA ASN A 28 5.97 31.20 -2.26
C ASN A 28 4.97 30.07 -2.04
N ASN A 29 5.45 28.88 -1.61
CA ASN A 29 4.63 27.69 -1.41
C ASN A 29 4.16 27.48 0.05
N VAL A 30 4.50 28.37 0.96
CA VAL A 30 4.10 28.29 2.39
C VAL A 30 2.58 28.18 2.56
N LYS A 31 1.82 28.83 1.69
CA LYS A 31 0.34 28.80 1.70
C LYS A 31 -0.24 27.41 1.41
N LYS A 32 0.54 26.51 0.78
CA LYS A 32 0.13 25.13 0.50
C LYS A 32 0.13 24.27 1.76
N ILE A 33 0.83 24.68 2.84
CA ILE A 33 0.89 23.91 4.09
C ILE A 33 -0.35 24.22 4.94
N LYS A 34 -1.13 23.19 5.23
CA LYS A 34 -2.35 23.28 6.03
C LYS A 34 -2.24 22.41 7.27
N LYS A 35 -2.67 22.94 8.42
CA LYS A 35 -2.75 22.17 9.66
C LYS A 35 -4.00 21.31 9.64
N TYR A 36 -3.83 20.01 9.91
CA TYR A 36 -4.94 19.10 10.10
C TYR A 36 -5.64 19.35 11.44
N ARG A 37 -6.98 19.37 11.45
CA ARG A 37 -7.79 19.72 12.63
C ARG A 37 -8.92 18.76 12.95
N ASN A 38 -9.00 17.63 12.21
CA ASN A 38 -10.06 16.67 12.44
C ASN A 38 -9.72 15.77 13.65
N LYS A 39 -10.75 15.12 14.24
CA LYS A 39 -10.61 14.15 15.34
C LYS A 39 -10.05 12.81 14.86
N ILE A 40 -10.43 12.39 13.64
CA ILE A 40 -9.93 11.14 13.04
C ILE A 40 -8.50 11.36 12.59
N PRO A 41 -7.54 10.47 12.93
CA PRO A 41 -6.16 10.59 12.46
C PRO A 41 -6.08 10.72 10.93
N LEU A 42 -5.18 11.59 10.45
CA LEU A 42 -5.08 11.94 9.04
C LEU A 42 -4.88 10.70 8.15
N PHE A 43 -4.00 9.80 8.52
CA PHE A 43 -3.67 8.62 7.73
C PHE A 43 -4.83 7.62 7.65
N PHE A 44 -5.66 7.54 8.68
CA PHE A 44 -6.91 6.77 8.63
C PHE A 44 -7.92 7.40 7.69
N LYS A 45 -8.14 8.72 7.82
CA LYS A 45 -9.07 9.45 6.96
C LYS A 45 -8.72 9.30 5.49
N GLU A 46 -7.45 9.40 5.15
CA GLU A 46 -6.95 9.28 3.77
C GLU A 46 -6.67 7.82 3.35
N LYS A 47 -7.07 6.83 4.17
CA LYS A 47 -6.86 5.38 3.95
C LYS A 47 -5.39 4.98 3.73
N ILE A 48 -4.45 5.79 4.20
CA ILE A 48 -3.01 5.53 4.04
C ILE A 48 -2.59 4.34 4.90
N GLU A 49 -3.10 4.24 6.14
CA GLU A 49 -2.80 3.13 7.05
C GLU A 49 -3.17 1.77 6.44
N SER A 50 -4.38 1.65 5.87
CA SER A 50 -4.80 0.40 5.23
C SER A 50 -3.94 0.03 4.02
N ASN A 51 -3.58 1.01 3.20
CA ASN A 51 -2.68 0.80 2.07
C ASN A 51 -1.27 0.42 2.50
N LEU A 52 -0.77 1.00 3.61
CA LEU A 52 0.54 0.69 4.15
C LEU A 52 0.65 -0.79 4.58
N PHE A 53 -0.38 -1.32 5.24
CA PHE A 53 -0.38 -2.73 5.65
C PHE A 53 -0.56 -3.70 4.48
N GLN A 54 -1.26 -3.31 3.43
CA GLN A 54 -1.37 -4.11 2.20
C GLN A 54 -0.02 -4.38 1.52
N ILE A 55 1.00 -3.53 1.77
CA ILE A 55 2.36 -3.76 1.23
C ILE A 55 2.94 -5.10 1.70
N PHE A 56 2.56 -5.57 2.89
CA PHE A 56 3.06 -6.80 3.47
C PHE A 56 2.24 -8.04 3.10
N GLU A 57 1.08 -7.87 2.46
CA GLU A 57 0.26 -8.98 1.99
C GLU A 57 0.74 -9.44 0.62
N SER A 58 0.88 -10.76 0.43
CA SER A 58 1.23 -11.32 -0.88
C SER A 58 0.10 -11.18 -1.89
N GLN A 59 -1.15 -11.15 -1.41
CA GLN A 59 -2.35 -11.08 -2.24
C GLN A 59 -2.92 -9.65 -2.28
N VAL A 60 -3.24 -9.16 -3.48
CA VAL A 60 -3.86 -7.86 -3.71
C VAL A 60 -5.15 -8.04 -4.49
N LYS A 61 -6.27 -7.61 -3.92
CA LYS A 61 -7.58 -7.72 -4.57
C LYS A 61 -7.75 -6.67 -5.66
N LEU A 62 -8.35 -7.08 -6.78
CA LEU A 62 -8.77 -6.22 -7.87
C LEU A 62 -10.26 -5.82 -7.69
N LYS A 63 -10.66 -4.71 -8.28
CA LYS A 63 -12.07 -4.23 -8.20
C LYS A 63 -13.05 -5.15 -8.91
N SER A 64 -12.60 -5.81 -9.98
CA SER A 64 -13.36 -6.82 -10.74
C SER A 64 -13.67 -8.08 -9.95
N GLY A 65 -13.04 -8.29 -8.79
CA GLY A 65 -13.13 -9.52 -7.97
C GLY A 65 -12.00 -10.51 -8.23
N GLY A 66 -11.10 -10.22 -9.17
CA GLY A 66 -9.83 -10.93 -9.33
C GLY A 66 -8.81 -10.53 -8.25
N TYR A 67 -7.61 -11.10 -8.33
CA TYR A 67 -6.52 -10.75 -7.41
C TYR A 67 -5.15 -11.01 -8.03
N LEU A 68 -4.16 -10.28 -7.52
CA LEU A 68 -2.75 -10.48 -7.82
C LEU A 68 -2.10 -11.26 -6.69
N VAL A 69 -1.14 -12.12 -7.02
CA VAL A 69 -0.24 -12.77 -6.06
C VAL A 69 1.18 -12.31 -6.36
N ILE A 70 1.78 -11.58 -5.42
CA ILE A 70 3.11 -10.98 -5.57
C ILE A 70 4.08 -11.72 -4.66
N ASN A 71 5.02 -12.45 -5.26
CA ASN A 71 5.99 -13.28 -4.56
C ASN A 71 7.42 -12.83 -4.90
N PRO A 72 8.07 -12.02 -4.06
CA PRO A 72 9.51 -11.77 -4.18
C PRO A 72 10.29 -13.05 -3.87
N THR A 73 11.18 -13.43 -4.77
CA THR A 73 12.14 -14.53 -4.57
C THR A 73 13.56 -13.94 -4.46
N GLU A 74 14.56 -14.80 -4.29
CA GLU A 74 15.95 -14.38 -4.24
C GLU A 74 16.44 -13.77 -5.57
N ALA A 75 15.97 -14.29 -6.71
CA ALA A 75 16.44 -13.93 -8.04
C ALA A 75 15.52 -12.91 -8.75
N LEU A 76 14.22 -13.01 -8.54
CA LEU A 76 13.21 -12.24 -9.27
C LEU A 76 11.93 -12.06 -8.44
N VAL A 77 11.06 -11.17 -8.91
CA VAL A 77 9.70 -11.05 -8.39
C VAL A 77 8.73 -11.69 -9.38
N SER A 78 7.94 -12.65 -8.94
CA SER A 78 6.83 -13.20 -9.72
C SER A 78 5.52 -12.53 -9.33
N ILE A 79 4.69 -12.22 -10.32
CA ILE A 79 3.34 -11.67 -10.14
C ILE A 79 2.38 -12.53 -10.97
N ASP A 80 1.48 -13.21 -10.29
CA ASP A 80 0.43 -14.03 -10.89
C ASP A 80 -0.91 -13.31 -10.83
N ILE A 81 -1.74 -13.44 -11.88
CA ILE A 81 -3.04 -12.77 -12.01
C ILE A 81 -4.14 -13.82 -12.05
N ASN A 82 -5.04 -13.74 -11.08
CA ASN A 82 -6.20 -14.61 -10.98
C ASN A 82 -7.50 -13.84 -11.24
N SER A 83 -8.34 -14.35 -12.13
CA SER A 83 -9.64 -13.74 -12.46
C SER A 83 -10.69 -13.86 -11.35
N GLY A 84 -10.47 -14.74 -10.37
CA GLY A 84 -11.41 -14.97 -9.27
C GLY A 84 -12.80 -15.40 -9.76
N SER A 85 -13.84 -14.85 -9.13
CA SER A 85 -15.24 -15.17 -9.46
C SER A 85 -15.82 -14.34 -10.62
N SER A 86 -15.02 -13.53 -11.30
CA SER A 86 -15.47 -12.68 -12.42
C SER A 86 -15.80 -13.45 -13.71
N ILE A 87 -15.68 -14.77 -13.70
CA ILE A 87 -15.99 -15.69 -14.84
C ILE A 87 -17.48 -15.68 -15.27
N LYS A 88 -18.32 -14.87 -14.68
CA LYS A 88 -19.75 -14.80 -15.00
C LYS A 88 -20.10 -14.15 -16.35
N GLN A 89 -19.11 -13.58 -17.05
CA GLN A 89 -19.36 -12.97 -18.36
C GLN A 89 -19.35 -14.02 -19.50
N LYS A 90 -20.24 -13.84 -20.46
CA LYS A 90 -20.45 -14.75 -21.60
C LYS A 90 -19.24 -14.89 -22.54
N ASN A 91 -18.21 -14.02 -22.42
CA ASN A 91 -17.02 -14.05 -23.25
C ASN A 91 -15.75 -14.09 -22.41
N VAL A 92 -15.08 -15.23 -22.40
CA VAL A 92 -13.84 -15.48 -21.63
C VAL A 92 -12.72 -14.52 -22.05
N GLU A 93 -12.58 -14.24 -23.35
CA GLU A 93 -11.53 -13.34 -23.88
C GLU A 93 -11.70 -11.89 -23.41
N SER A 94 -12.94 -11.37 -23.40
CA SER A 94 -13.19 -10.01 -22.90
C SER A 94 -12.96 -9.91 -21.40
N THR A 95 -13.35 -10.94 -20.64
CA THR A 95 -13.10 -10.98 -19.19
C THR A 95 -11.60 -11.02 -18.88
N ALA A 96 -10.83 -11.81 -19.64
CA ALA A 96 -9.38 -11.86 -19.50
C ALA A 96 -8.74 -10.51 -19.81
N LEU A 97 -9.17 -9.84 -20.88
CA LEU A 97 -8.67 -8.50 -21.24
C LEU A 97 -8.96 -7.47 -20.14
N ASP A 98 -10.21 -7.39 -19.66
CA ASP A 98 -10.60 -6.42 -18.63
C ASP A 98 -9.84 -6.65 -17.32
N THR A 99 -9.71 -7.91 -16.90
CA THR A 99 -8.94 -8.27 -15.71
C THR A 99 -7.46 -7.93 -15.87
N ASN A 100 -6.86 -8.24 -17.03
CA ASN A 100 -5.47 -7.93 -17.33
C ASN A 100 -5.19 -6.43 -17.41
N LEU A 101 -6.11 -5.62 -17.94
CA LEU A 101 -6.00 -4.16 -17.97
C LEU A 101 -6.04 -3.56 -16.56
N GLU A 102 -6.95 -4.05 -15.72
CA GLU A 102 -7.01 -3.65 -14.31
C GLU A 102 -5.76 -4.09 -13.56
N ALA A 103 -5.32 -5.35 -13.77
CA ALA A 103 -4.10 -5.89 -13.19
C ALA A 103 -2.87 -5.06 -13.58
N ALA A 104 -2.72 -4.66 -14.83
CA ALA A 104 -1.60 -3.83 -15.30
C ALA A 104 -1.54 -2.48 -14.56
N GLU A 105 -2.69 -1.86 -14.29
CA GLU A 105 -2.77 -0.63 -13.52
C GLU A 105 -2.38 -0.85 -12.05
N GLU A 106 -2.92 -1.88 -11.41
CA GLU A 106 -2.62 -2.20 -10.01
C GLU A 106 -1.18 -2.68 -9.83
N ILE A 107 -0.63 -3.48 -10.74
CA ILE A 107 0.78 -3.91 -10.72
C ILE A 107 1.70 -2.70 -10.75
N SER A 108 1.46 -1.72 -11.62
CA SER A 108 2.28 -0.51 -11.68
C SER A 108 2.26 0.27 -10.36
N ARG A 109 1.12 0.27 -9.65
CA ARG A 109 0.96 0.88 -8.32
C ARG A 109 1.73 0.09 -7.26
N GLN A 110 1.59 -1.24 -7.25
CA GLN A 110 2.23 -2.13 -6.29
C GLN A 110 3.76 -2.15 -6.42
N ILE A 111 4.28 -2.09 -7.64
CA ILE A 111 5.73 -1.99 -7.90
C ILE A 111 6.32 -0.76 -7.22
N LYS A 112 5.64 0.39 -7.30
CA LYS A 112 6.06 1.64 -6.64
C LYS A 112 5.91 1.57 -5.12
N LEU A 113 4.76 1.11 -4.63
CA LEU A 113 4.45 1.04 -3.20
C LEU A 113 5.42 0.12 -2.46
N ARG A 114 5.73 -1.04 -3.04
CA ARG A 114 6.60 -2.05 -2.45
C ARG A 114 8.07 -1.85 -2.80
N ASP A 115 8.38 -0.85 -3.62
CA ASP A 115 9.72 -0.60 -4.19
C ASP A 115 10.34 -1.87 -4.80
N LEU A 116 9.52 -2.65 -5.53
CA LEU A 116 9.99 -3.86 -6.20
C LEU A 116 11.01 -3.49 -7.26
N SER A 117 12.11 -4.23 -7.32
CA SER A 117 13.25 -3.92 -8.21
C SER A 117 13.93 -5.19 -8.71
N GLY A 118 14.74 -5.05 -9.74
CA GLY A 118 15.36 -6.18 -10.43
C GLY A 118 14.45 -6.72 -11.52
N LEU A 119 14.56 -8.03 -11.78
CA LEU A 119 13.72 -8.73 -12.75
C LEU A 119 12.34 -9.01 -12.14
N ILE A 120 11.30 -8.67 -12.87
CA ILE A 120 9.90 -8.90 -12.50
C ILE A 120 9.25 -9.66 -13.64
N ILE A 121 8.63 -10.79 -13.33
CA ILE A 121 7.88 -11.62 -14.30
C ILE A 121 6.41 -11.55 -13.92
N ILE A 122 5.57 -11.19 -14.88
CA ILE A 122 4.13 -11.07 -14.73
C ILE A 122 3.48 -12.16 -15.57
N ASP A 123 2.64 -12.97 -14.95
CA ASP A 123 1.83 -14.00 -15.60
C ASP A 123 0.43 -13.44 -15.85
N PHE A 124 0.17 -13.03 -17.09
CA PHE A 124 -1.12 -12.51 -17.51
C PHE A 124 -2.08 -13.63 -17.85
N ILE A 125 -3.35 -13.44 -17.56
CA ILE A 125 -4.40 -14.37 -17.99
C ILE A 125 -4.32 -14.52 -19.52
N ASP A 126 -4.37 -15.76 -20.02
CA ASP A 126 -4.23 -16.06 -21.43
C ASP A 126 -5.21 -15.27 -22.30
N MET A 127 -4.67 -14.68 -23.36
CA MET A 127 -5.42 -13.95 -24.40
C MET A 127 -5.00 -14.47 -25.76
N LEU A 128 -5.98 -14.85 -26.58
CA LEU A 128 -5.74 -15.32 -27.95
C LEU A 128 -5.39 -14.16 -28.87
N SER A 129 -6.04 -13.01 -28.70
CA SER A 129 -5.88 -11.85 -29.55
C SER A 129 -4.57 -11.11 -29.30
N TYR A 130 -3.74 -10.99 -30.34
CA TYR A 130 -2.53 -10.18 -30.29
C TYR A 130 -2.82 -8.70 -30.01
N SER A 131 -3.93 -8.17 -30.52
CA SER A 131 -4.35 -6.79 -30.23
C SER A 131 -4.63 -6.57 -28.75
N ASN A 132 -5.25 -7.55 -28.07
CA ASN A 132 -5.52 -7.49 -26.63
C ASN A 132 -4.21 -7.50 -25.83
N LYS A 133 -3.27 -8.37 -26.16
CA LYS A 133 -1.92 -8.37 -25.56
C LYS A 133 -1.26 -6.99 -25.67
N ARG A 134 -1.35 -6.35 -26.85
CA ARG A 134 -0.80 -5.01 -27.07
C ARG A 134 -1.47 -3.91 -26.24
N LEU A 135 -2.78 -4.01 -26.01
CA LEU A 135 -3.51 -3.06 -25.15
C LEU A 135 -3.02 -3.15 -23.70
N VAL A 136 -2.84 -4.38 -23.17
CA VAL A 136 -2.33 -4.60 -21.83
C VAL A 136 -0.89 -4.11 -21.69
N GLU A 137 0.00 -4.43 -22.65
CA GLU A 137 1.38 -3.93 -22.69
C GLU A 137 1.43 -2.39 -22.66
N ARG A 138 0.60 -1.74 -23.47
CA ARG A 138 0.52 -0.27 -23.54
C ARG A 138 0.03 0.30 -22.21
N LYS A 139 -1.02 -0.27 -21.65
CA LYS A 139 -1.56 0.15 -20.35
C LYS A 139 -0.50 0.10 -19.25
N LEU A 140 0.25 -1.00 -19.16
CA LEU A 140 1.34 -1.15 -18.18
C LEU A 140 2.44 -0.12 -18.39
N LYS A 141 2.88 0.09 -19.65
CA LYS A 141 3.89 1.09 -19.99
C LYS A 141 3.47 2.51 -19.61
N ASP A 142 2.24 2.89 -19.95
CA ASP A 142 1.70 4.21 -19.64
C ASP A 142 1.63 4.46 -18.15
N ARG A 143 1.21 3.46 -17.36
CA ARG A 143 1.14 3.57 -15.89
C ARG A 143 2.52 3.59 -15.22
N CYS A 144 3.51 2.94 -15.81
CA CYS A 144 4.89 2.97 -15.31
C CYS A 144 5.67 4.24 -15.71
N ARG A 145 5.17 5.04 -16.64
CA ARG A 145 5.88 6.20 -17.21
C ARG A 145 6.31 7.23 -16.17
N ASN A 146 5.52 7.39 -15.10
CA ASN A 146 5.78 8.37 -14.04
C ASN A 146 6.59 7.78 -12.87
N ASP A 147 7.25 6.64 -13.06
CA ASP A 147 8.17 6.11 -12.06
C ASP A 147 9.53 6.83 -12.16
N ARG A 148 10.14 7.10 -11.00
CA ARG A 148 11.50 7.69 -10.94
C ARG A 148 12.58 6.68 -11.36
N ALA A 149 12.30 5.38 -11.17
CA ALA A 149 13.20 4.32 -11.53
C ALA A 149 13.18 4.09 -13.05
N ARG A 150 14.35 3.77 -13.63
CA ARG A 150 14.40 3.30 -14.99
C ARG A 150 13.73 1.94 -15.10
N ILE A 151 12.72 1.86 -16.00
CA ILE A 151 11.95 0.65 -16.23
C ILE A 151 12.10 0.23 -17.69
N GLN A 152 12.34 -1.06 -17.92
CA GLN A 152 12.28 -1.69 -19.23
C GLN A 152 11.15 -2.72 -19.20
N ILE A 153 10.27 -2.69 -20.19
CA ILE A 153 9.09 -3.57 -20.27
C ILE A 153 9.15 -4.30 -21.61
N GLY A 154 9.17 -5.63 -21.54
CA GLY A 154 9.12 -6.53 -22.68
C GLY A 154 7.75 -6.59 -23.33
N ARG A 155 7.53 -7.66 -24.10
CA ARG A 155 6.24 -8.02 -24.70
C ARG A 155 5.67 -9.24 -23.97
N ILE A 156 4.35 -9.40 -24.04
CA ILE A 156 3.71 -10.63 -23.57
C ILE A 156 4.09 -11.74 -24.53
N SER A 157 4.73 -12.78 -24.02
CA SER A 157 5.15 -13.96 -24.75
C SER A 157 3.96 -14.81 -25.20
N ASN A 158 4.24 -15.87 -25.97
CA ASN A 158 3.22 -16.85 -26.34
C ASN A 158 2.69 -17.65 -25.12
N PHE A 159 3.46 -17.67 -24.03
CA PHE A 159 3.10 -18.32 -22.77
C PHE A 159 2.37 -17.40 -21.78
N GLY A 160 1.91 -16.20 -22.19
CA GLY A 160 1.25 -15.23 -21.30
C GLY A 160 2.19 -14.41 -20.44
N LEU A 161 3.49 -14.73 -20.41
CA LEU A 161 4.46 -14.09 -19.54
C LEU A 161 4.96 -12.74 -20.11
N LEU A 162 5.03 -11.73 -19.25
CA LEU A 162 5.69 -10.47 -19.54
C LEU A 162 6.88 -10.29 -18.61
N GLU A 163 8.04 -10.06 -19.21
CA GLU A 163 9.27 -9.76 -18.49
C GLU A 163 9.47 -8.24 -18.42
N MET A 164 9.80 -7.74 -17.24
CA MET A 164 10.21 -6.35 -17.07
C MET A 164 11.35 -6.24 -16.06
N SER A 165 12.11 -5.16 -16.17
CA SER A 165 13.12 -4.82 -15.18
C SER A 165 12.90 -3.42 -14.65
N ARG A 166 13.12 -3.23 -13.33
CA ARG A 166 13.06 -1.94 -12.66
C ARG A 166 14.37 -1.69 -11.91
N GLN A 167 14.96 -0.53 -12.14
CA GLN A 167 16.17 -0.12 -11.46
C GLN A 167 15.95 -0.07 -9.94
N ARG A 168 16.90 -0.60 -9.18
CA ARG A 168 16.90 -0.51 -7.73
C ARG A 168 17.28 0.90 -7.32
N LEU A 169 16.40 1.57 -6.58
CA LEU A 169 16.63 2.93 -6.09
C LEU A 169 17.28 2.96 -4.70
N ARG A 170 17.13 1.87 -3.92
CA ARG A 170 17.68 1.75 -2.56
C ARG A 170 18.43 0.43 -2.44
N GLU A 171 19.41 0.39 -1.58
CA GLU A 171 20.07 -0.87 -1.23
C GLU A 171 19.05 -1.81 -0.56
N SER A 172 18.96 -3.05 -1.07
CA SER A 172 18.04 -4.03 -0.52
C SER A 172 18.65 -4.74 0.68
N ASN A 173 18.77 -4.05 1.78
CA ASN A 173 19.00 -4.70 3.07
C ASN A 173 17.72 -5.30 3.67
N ILE A 174 16.60 -5.13 3.00
CA ILE A 174 15.30 -5.66 3.41
C ILE A 174 15.12 -6.99 2.70
N LYS A 175 15.42 -8.09 3.38
CA LYS A 175 14.79 -9.37 3.08
C LYS A 175 13.31 -9.19 3.38
N TRP A 176 12.47 -9.15 2.36
CA TRP A 176 11.03 -9.17 2.52
C TRP A 176 10.61 -10.50 3.13
N ASN A 177 10.82 -10.66 4.45
CA ASN A 177 10.12 -11.66 5.20
C ASN A 177 8.66 -11.22 5.23
N LEU A 178 7.80 -11.99 4.57
CA LEU A 178 6.35 -11.76 4.48
C LEU A 178 5.62 -11.80 5.84
N LYS A 179 6.35 -11.86 6.94
CA LYS A 179 5.81 -11.78 8.31
C LYS A 179 6.08 -10.40 8.86
N LEU A 180 5.02 -9.74 9.31
CA LEU A 180 5.16 -8.52 10.09
C LEU A 180 6.07 -8.80 11.31
N SER A 181 7.03 -7.93 11.57
CA SER A 181 7.79 -7.98 12.83
C SER A 181 6.81 -7.78 14.00
N ASN A 182 7.18 -8.26 15.19
CA ASN A 182 6.34 -8.03 16.39
C ASN A 182 6.08 -6.55 16.62
N GLU A 183 7.07 -5.70 16.33
CA GLU A 183 6.95 -4.25 16.42
C GLU A 183 5.89 -3.69 15.46
N THR A 184 5.99 -4.02 14.17
CA THR A 184 5.04 -3.55 13.16
C THR A 184 3.62 -4.09 13.42
N PHE A 185 3.52 -5.34 13.88
CA PHE A 185 2.23 -5.92 14.24
C PHE A 185 1.63 -5.24 15.47
N SER A 186 2.44 -4.93 16.48
CA SER A 186 2.02 -4.19 17.67
C SER A 186 1.57 -2.78 17.33
N LEU A 187 2.30 -2.06 16.48
CA LEU A 187 1.88 -0.76 15.98
C LEU A 187 0.52 -0.82 15.26
N LYS A 188 0.31 -1.85 14.42
CA LYS A 188 -0.99 -2.06 13.76
C LYS A 188 -2.12 -2.19 14.79
N ILE A 189 -1.89 -2.96 15.86
CA ILE A 189 -2.87 -3.15 16.92
C ILE A 189 -3.16 -1.83 17.67
N ILE A 190 -2.13 -1.08 18.04
CA ILE A 190 -2.27 0.21 18.71
C ILE A 190 -3.10 1.17 17.86
N LYS A 191 -2.83 1.25 16.56
CA LYS A 191 -3.60 2.08 15.62
C LYS A 191 -5.06 1.63 15.50
N LEU A 192 -5.33 0.32 15.50
CA LEU A 192 -6.70 -0.20 15.49
C LEU A 192 -7.44 0.11 16.80
N ILE A 193 -6.75 0.07 17.95
CA ILE A 193 -7.31 0.47 19.24
C ILE A 193 -7.65 1.96 19.23
N GLU A 194 -6.74 2.82 18.73
CA GLU A 194 -7.00 4.24 18.56
C GLU A 194 -8.26 4.50 17.73
N LEU A 195 -8.36 3.87 16.57
CA LEU A 195 -9.53 4.02 15.68
C LEU A 195 -10.82 3.57 16.37
N LYS A 196 -10.83 2.35 16.95
CA LYS A 196 -11.99 1.83 17.66
C LYS A 196 -12.40 2.70 18.84
N SER A 197 -11.44 3.30 19.53
CA SER A 197 -11.72 4.20 20.64
C SER A 197 -12.50 5.47 20.24
N LEU A 198 -12.45 5.83 18.94
CA LEU A 198 -13.18 6.97 18.37
C LEU A 198 -14.55 6.59 17.81
N GLU A 199 -14.72 5.32 17.39
CA GLU A 199 -15.96 4.83 16.74
C GLU A 199 -16.98 4.26 17.72
N ILE A 200 -16.53 3.71 18.85
CA ILE A 200 -17.39 2.95 19.76
C ILE A 200 -17.88 3.83 20.92
N ASN A 201 -19.21 3.85 21.11
CA ASN A 201 -19.85 4.40 22.30
C ASN A 201 -19.66 3.53 23.56
N SER A 202 -18.93 2.40 23.47
CA SER A 202 -18.67 1.51 24.61
C SER A 202 -17.44 2.00 25.38
N LYS A 203 -17.53 1.95 26.71
CA LYS A 203 -16.45 2.35 27.61
C LYS A 203 -15.29 1.35 27.71
N ILE A 204 -15.44 0.15 27.14
CA ILE A 204 -14.46 -0.95 27.31
C ILE A 204 -14.11 -1.54 25.94
N ILE A 205 -12.81 -1.58 25.62
CA ILE A 205 -12.26 -2.28 24.45
C ILE A 205 -11.49 -3.50 24.95
N LYS A 206 -11.93 -4.70 24.56
CA LYS A 206 -11.22 -5.96 24.82
C LYS A 206 -10.45 -6.37 23.58
N VAL A 207 -9.17 -6.68 23.74
CA VAL A 207 -8.27 -7.10 22.66
C VAL A 207 -7.63 -8.42 23.01
N ASN A 208 -7.94 -9.48 22.27
CA ASN A 208 -7.32 -10.79 22.48
C ASN A 208 -6.04 -10.89 21.67
N LEU A 209 -4.91 -11.03 22.34
CA LEU A 209 -3.58 -11.12 21.76
C LEU A 209 -2.87 -12.38 22.20
N ASN A 210 -1.89 -12.83 21.40
CA ASN A 210 -0.99 -13.87 21.88
C ASN A 210 0.00 -13.29 22.94
N ASP A 211 0.54 -14.14 23.79
CA ASP A 211 1.40 -13.73 24.91
C ASP A 211 2.62 -12.92 24.48
N LYS A 212 3.23 -13.26 23.34
CA LYS A 212 4.42 -12.57 22.83
C LYS A 212 4.11 -11.11 22.45
N ILE A 213 3.02 -10.89 21.75
CA ILE A 213 2.60 -9.55 21.32
C ILE A 213 2.09 -8.73 22.51
N ASN A 214 1.35 -9.37 23.42
CA ASN A 214 0.87 -8.74 24.65
C ASN A 214 2.04 -8.23 25.50
N LYS A 215 3.07 -9.07 25.70
CA LYS A 215 4.30 -8.70 26.41
C LYS A 215 5.00 -7.53 25.73
N PHE A 216 5.17 -7.59 24.40
CA PHE A 216 5.83 -6.55 23.63
C PHE A 216 5.09 -5.19 23.70
N ILE A 217 3.76 -5.20 23.62
CA ILE A 217 2.95 -3.98 23.76
C ILE A 217 3.08 -3.40 25.18
N LYS A 218 3.04 -4.24 26.20
CA LYS A 218 3.20 -3.79 27.60
C LYS A 218 4.58 -3.18 27.88
N GLU A 219 5.63 -3.68 27.26
CA GLU A 219 6.98 -3.18 27.45
C GLU A 219 7.26 -1.88 26.67
N ASN A 220 6.61 -1.66 25.52
CA ASN A 220 7.01 -0.58 24.60
C ASN A 220 5.93 0.47 24.31
N TYR A 221 4.64 0.18 24.56
CA TYR A 221 3.52 1.03 24.15
C TYR A 221 2.49 1.30 25.25
N MET A 222 2.86 1.15 26.52
CA MET A 222 1.92 1.44 27.64
C MET A 222 1.54 2.91 27.69
N ASP A 223 2.49 3.81 27.43
CA ASP A 223 2.25 5.25 27.46
C ASP A 223 1.23 5.68 26.40
N ASP A 224 1.29 5.07 25.22
CA ASP A 224 0.32 5.32 24.12
C ASP A 224 -1.09 4.82 24.53
N LEU A 225 -1.18 3.63 25.11
CA LEU A 225 -2.45 3.08 25.60
C LEU A 225 -3.06 3.94 26.72
N ASP A 226 -2.26 4.39 27.67
CA ASP A 226 -2.71 5.24 28.76
C ASP A 226 -3.12 6.64 28.26
N TYR A 227 -2.45 7.15 27.23
CA TYR A 227 -2.88 8.35 26.54
C TYR A 227 -4.27 8.18 25.91
N PHE A 228 -4.53 7.06 25.21
CA PHE A 228 -5.85 6.80 24.62
C PHE A 228 -6.94 6.59 25.65
N LYS A 229 -6.65 5.88 26.76
CA LYS A 229 -7.57 5.72 27.89
C LYS A 229 -8.02 7.06 28.46
N LYS A 230 -7.05 7.95 28.72
CA LYS A 230 -7.32 9.30 29.27
C LYS A 230 -8.05 10.19 28.27
N LYS A 231 -7.61 10.22 27.01
CA LYS A 231 -8.17 11.09 25.96
C LYS A 231 -9.61 10.74 25.62
N ASN A 232 -9.92 9.45 25.52
CA ASN A 232 -11.23 8.96 25.06
C ASN A 232 -12.12 8.44 26.21
N LYS A 233 -11.66 8.48 27.47
CA LYS A 233 -12.36 8.01 28.67
C LYS A 233 -12.85 6.56 28.55
N ILE A 234 -11.96 5.67 28.10
CA ILE A 234 -12.22 4.25 27.85
C ILE A 234 -11.27 3.37 28.67
N GLU A 235 -11.68 2.12 28.92
CA GLU A 235 -10.82 1.05 29.43
C GLU A 235 -10.35 0.16 28.27
N ILE A 236 -9.06 -0.18 28.26
CA ILE A 236 -8.45 -1.07 27.29
C ILE A 236 -7.89 -2.26 28.03
N ASN A 237 -8.43 -3.45 27.74
CA ASN A 237 -8.01 -4.73 28.30
C ASN A 237 -7.32 -5.55 27.21
N LEU A 238 -6.02 -5.82 27.40
CA LEU A 238 -5.16 -6.63 26.52
C LEU A 238 -5.14 -8.08 26.98
#